data_2ec8321fde88bbe36d7a8c75a6d3682e
#
_entry.id   2ec8321fde88bbe36d7a8c75a6d3682e
#
_cell.length_a   1.000
_cell.length_b   1.000
_cell.length_c   1.000
_cell.angle_alpha   90.00
_cell.angle_beta   90.00
_cell.angle_gamma   90.00
#
_symmetry.space_group_name_H-M   'P 1'
#
loop_
_entity.id
_entity.type
_entity.pdbx_description
1 polymer ?
#
loop_
_entity_poly.entity_id
_entity_poly.type
_entity_poly.pdbx_seq_one_letter_code
_entity_poly.pdbx_strand_id
1 'polypeptide(L)'
;MMRREMGMIFQSAALFDSLNVLENVMFPLDMFSSMNYRDRVRRDQECLDRVNLIDAQHKFPGEISGGMQKRVAIARAIALNPKYLFCDEPNSGLDPQTSILIDELLWDITHEYDITTIINTHDMNSVLGIGENIVFISKGYCEWTGNKDLIFSSDNQALNDFVFATDLFQEVKEYIVKYGLNAVGAARRHSIEAKKN
;
A
#
# COMPACT_ATOMS: atom_id res chain seq x y z
N MET A 1 -7.60 9.91 22.72
CA MET A 1 -7.30 10.76 21.57
C MET A 1 -6.38 10.16 20.50
N MET A 2 -5.82 8.99 20.72
CA MET A 2 -4.99 8.28 19.72
C MET A 2 -5.68 8.02 18.37
N ARG A 3 -7.01 7.82 18.34
CA ARG A 3 -7.76 7.51 17.10
C ARG A 3 -7.66 8.58 16.00
N ARG A 4 -7.38 9.84 16.34
CA ARG A 4 -7.17 10.92 15.34
C ARG A 4 -5.82 10.85 14.65
N GLU A 5 -4.86 10.19 15.28
CA GLU A 5 -3.49 10.08 14.79
C GLU A 5 -3.25 8.78 14.01
N MET A 6 -4.29 7.96 13.85
CA MET A 6 -4.21 6.64 13.20
C MET A 6 -5.20 6.58 12.05
N GLY A 7 -4.68 6.31 10.85
CA GLY A 7 -5.46 5.89 9.69
C GLY A 7 -5.48 4.37 9.57
N MET A 8 -6.57 3.80 9.05
CA MET A 8 -6.70 2.36 8.83
C MET A 8 -7.27 2.08 7.45
N ILE A 9 -6.62 1.18 6.71
CA ILE A 9 -7.07 0.64 5.43
C ILE A 9 -7.30 -0.85 5.63
N PHE A 10 -8.53 -1.28 5.40
CA PHE A 10 -8.94 -2.68 5.55
C PHE A 10 -8.88 -3.42 4.22
N GLN A 11 -8.72 -4.72 4.28
CA GLN A 11 -8.67 -5.61 3.12
C GLN A 11 -9.88 -5.45 2.18
N SER A 12 -11.08 -5.24 2.69
CA SER A 12 -12.30 -5.02 1.90
C SER A 12 -12.58 -3.57 1.54
N ALA A 13 -11.62 -2.63 1.77
CA ALA A 13 -11.82 -1.19 1.77
C ALA A 13 -12.79 -0.66 2.85
N ALA A 14 -13.73 -1.47 3.30
CA ALA A 14 -14.72 -1.20 4.34
C ALA A 14 -15.43 0.17 4.16
N LEU A 15 -15.85 0.46 2.93
CA LEU A 15 -16.64 1.65 2.63
C LEU A 15 -18.07 1.47 3.10
N PHE A 16 -18.73 2.57 3.44
CA PHE A 16 -20.15 2.60 3.72
C PHE A 16 -20.93 2.62 2.41
N ASP A 17 -21.67 1.58 2.08
CA ASP A 17 -22.43 1.45 0.84
C ASP A 17 -23.56 2.50 0.72
N SER A 18 -24.06 3.00 1.84
CA SER A 18 -25.08 4.03 1.91
C SER A 18 -24.55 5.46 1.70
N LEU A 19 -23.23 5.63 1.65
CA LEU A 19 -22.57 6.91 1.46
C LEU A 19 -21.86 6.93 0.09
N ASN A 20 -21.88 8.08 -0.58
CA ASN A 20 -21.09 8.27 -1.78
C ASN A 20 -19.59 8.40 -1.44
N VAL A 21 -18.74 8.53 -2.46
CA VAL A 21 -17.28 8.61 -2.32
C VAL A 21 -16.88 9.81 -1.45
N LEU A 22 -17.43 11.00 -1.70
CA LEU A 22 -17.16 12.20 -0.90
C LEU A 22 -17.55 11.98 0.57
N GLU A 23 -18.74 11.48 0.83
CA GLU A 23 -19.26 11.24 2.18
C GLU A 23 -18.44 10.18 2.93
N ASN A 24 -17.94 9.15 2.23
CA ASN A 24 -17.04 8.16 2.83
C ASN A 24 -15.73 8.79 3.31
N VAL A 25 -15.12 9.68 2.52
CA VAL A 25 -13.86 10.37 2.90
C VAL A 25 -14.13 11.41 3.98
N MET A 26 -15.26 12.11 3.93
CA MET A 26 -15.66 13.11 4.91
C MET A 26 -15.98 12.52 6.29
N PHE A 27 -16.41 11.27 6.35
CA PHE A 27 -16.86 10.61 7.58
C PHE A 27 -15.92 10.79 8.78
N PRO A 28 -14.59 10.51 8.71
CA PRO A 28 -13.70 10.76 9.84
C PRO A 28 -13.56 12.24 10.20
N LEU A 29 -13.68 13.16 9.23
CA LEU A 29 -13.66 14.60 9.49
C LEU A 29 -14.90 15.05 10.28
N ASP A 30 -16.07 14.49 9.96
CA ASP A 30 -17.32 14.77 10.68
C ASP A 30 -17.26 14.27 12.13
N MET A 31 -16.69 13.10 12.34
CA MET A 31 -16.64 12.45 13.65
C MET A 31 -15.56 13.03 14.58
N PHE A 32 -14.42 13.49 14.03
CA PHE A 32 -13.25 13.75 14.84
C PHE A 32 -12.60 15.11 14.64
N SER A 33 -12.99 15.91 13.62
CA SER A 33 -12.45 17.24 13.43
C SER A 33 -13.31 18.32 14.07
N SER A 34 -12.69 19.47 14.38
CA SER A 34 -13.38 20.71 14.77
C SER A 34 -13.52 21.68 13.60
N MET A 35 -13.21 21.25 12.37
CA MET A 35 -13.32 22.07 11.16
C MET A 35 -14.78 22.45 10.88
N ASN A 36 -15.01 23.66 10.36
CA ASN A 36 -16.30 24.00 9.81
C ASN A 36 -16.59 23.19 8.53
N TYR A 37 -17.84 23.18 8.09
CA TYR A 37 -18.25 22.36 6.92
C TYR A 37 -17.46 22.69 5.66
N ARG A 38 -17.20 23.97 5.37
CA ARG A 38 -16.47 24.41 4.17
C ARG A 38 -15.02 23.87 4.17
N ASP A 39 -14.36 23.90 5.31
CA ASP A 39 -12.99 23.41 5.45
C ASP A 39 -12.93 21.88 5.35
N ARG A 40 -13.94 21.16 5.87
CA ARG A 40 -14.06 19.71 5.69
C ARG A 40 -14.21 19.32 4.23
N VAL A 41 -15.11 19.99 3.49
CA VAL A 41 -15.30 19.75 2.04
C VAL A 41 -14.02 20.02 1.27
N ARG A 42 -13.31 21.10 1.56
CA ARG A 42 -12.03 21.39 0.91
C ARG A 42 -11.00 20.29 1.18
N ARG A 43 -10.85 19.88 2.45
CA ARG A 43 -9.91 18.82 2.83
C ARG A 43 -10.25 17.49 2.18
N ASP A 44 -11.50 17.16 2.08
CA ASP A 44 -11.99 15.97 1.42
C ASP A 44 -11.66 15.96 -0.08
N GLN A 45 -11.90 17.08 -0.76
CA GLN A 45 -11.54 17.26 -2.17
C GLN A 45 -10.01 17.13 -2.39
N GLU A 46 -9.19 17.68 -1.49
CA GLU A 46 -7.73 17.51 -1.52
C GLU A 46 -7.34 16.01 -1.43
N CYS A 47 -8.00 15.27 -0.52
CA CYS A 47 -7.76 13.83 -0.39
C CYS A 47 -8.19 13.04 -1.63
N LEU A 48 -9.33 13.39 -2.23
CA LEU A 48 -9.82 12.74 -3.45
C LEU A 48 -8.97 13.08 -4.68
N ASP A 49 -8.47 14.29 -4.78
CA ASP A 49 -7.55 14.70 -5.83
C ASP A 49 -6.24 13.91 -5.72
N ARG A 50 -5.70 13.76 -4.51
CA ARG A 50 -4.46 13.00 -4.26
C ARG A 50 -4.53 11.54 -4.71
N VAL A 51 -5.71 10.95 -4.70
CA VAL A 51 -5.94 9.57 -5.17
C VAL A 51 -6.57 9.51 -6.58
N ASN A 52 -6.65 10.63 -7.31
CA ASN A 52 -7.23 10.75 -8.65
C ASN A 52 -8.68 10.25 -8.73
N LEU A 53 -9.53 10.71 -7.80
CA LEU A 53 -10.96 10.32 -7.74
C LEU A 53 -11.93 11.48 -7.60
N ILE A 54 -11.49 12.74 -7.85
CA ILE A 54 -12.37 13.90 -7.73
C ILE A 54 -13.61 13.79 -8.63
N ASP A 55 -13.47 13.25 -9.84
CA ASP A 55 -14.56 13.05 -10.79
C ASP A 55 -15.57 11.98 -10.37
N ALA A 56 -15.19 11.13 -9.41
CA ALA A 56 -16.04 10.05 -8.89
C ALA A 56 -16.73 10.42 -7.56
N GLN A 57 -16.56 11.64 -7.06
CA GLN A 57 -16.99 12.06 -5.71
C GLN A 57 -18.49 11.80 -5.39
N HIS A 58 -19.36 11.80 -6.39
CA HIS A 58 -20.80 11.57 -6.21
C HIS A 58 -21.24 10.13 -6.47
N LYS A 59 -20.34 9.23 -6.85
CA LYS A 59 -20.65 7.82 -7.06
C LYS A 59 -20.71 7.06 -5.74
N PHE A 60 -21.50 6.00 -5.71
CA PHE A 60 -21.55 5.08 -4.59
C PHE A 60 -20.52 3.95 -4.76
N PRO A 61 -20.12 3.25 -3.68
CA PRO A 61 -19.16 2.15 -3.74
C PRO A 61 -19.49 1.10 -4.81
N GLY A 62 -20.77 0.75 -4.98
CA GLY A 62 -21.21 -0.21 -6.00
C GLY A 62 -21.07 0.26 -7.46
N GLU A 63 -20.79 1.55 -7.69
CA GLU A 63 -20.65 2.15 -9.03
C GLU A 63 -19.19 2.34 -9.45
N ILE A 64 -18.24 1.94 -8.59
CA ILE A 64 -16.79 2.11 -8.80
C ILE A 64 -16.07 0.76 -8.73
N SER A 65 -14.93 0.65 -9.41
CA SER A 65 -14.11 -0.56 -9.42
C SER A 65 -13.47 -0.85 -8.05
N GLY A 66 -13.03 -2.10 -7.82
CA GLY A 66 -12.34 -2.49 -6.58
C GLY A 66 -11.08 -1.63 -6.33
N GLY A 67 -10.29 -1.34 -7.36
CA GLY A 67 -9.14 -0.44 -7.25
C GLY A 67 -9.53 1.01 -6.90
N MET A 68 -10.67 1.50 -7.41
CA MET A 68 -11.21 2.80 -6.99
C MET A 68 -11.66 2.77 -5.53
N GLN A 69 -12.33 1.70 -5.09
CA GLN A 69 -12.74 1.55 -3.68
C GLN A 69 -11.53 1.57 -2.73
N LYS A 70 -10.42 0.90 -3.10
CA LYS A 70 -9.16 0.96 -2.33
C LYS A 70 -8.63 2.38 -2.25
N ARG A 71 -8.63 3.13 -3.35
CA ARG A 71 -8.19 4.53 -3.36
C ARG A 71 -9.08 5.43 -2.51
N VAL A 72 -10.41 5.23 -2.50
CA VAL A 72 -11.32 5.92 -1.56
C VAL A 72 -10.97 5.60 -0.11
N ALA A 73 -10.68 4.32 0.21
CA ALA A 73 -10.28 3.92 1.56
C ALA A 73 -8.96 4.59 1.98
N ILE A 74 -8.01 4.75 1.06
CA ILE A 74 -6.76 5.50 1.30
C ILE A 74 -7.06 6.97 1.58
N ALA A 75 -7.87 7.64 0.72
CA ALA A 75 -8.27 9.04 0.89
C ALA A 75 -8.94 9.27 2.25
N ARG A 76 -9.87 8.37 2.64
CA ARG A 76 -10.52 8.39 3.95
C ARG A 76 -9.52 8.23 5.11
N ALA A 77 -8.55 7.35 4.97
CA ALA A 77 -7.57 7.08 6.02
C ALA A 77 -6.65 8.27 6.29
N ILE A 78 -6.31 9.07 5.25
CA ILE A 78 -5.44 10.25 5.37
C ILE A 78 -6.19 11.56 5.66
N ALA A 79 -7.51 11.56 5.69
CA ALA A 79 -8.33 12.78 5.82
C ALA A 79 -7.98 13.60 7.08
N LEU A 80 -7.68 12.94 8.20
CA LEU A 80 -7.32 13.56 9.48
C LEU A 80 -5.82 13.89 9.63
N ASN A 81 -5.00 13.75 8.59
CA ASN A 81 -3.53 13.85 8.66
C ASN A 81 -2.95 12.97 9.78
N PRO A 82 -3.12 11.64 9.69
CA PRO A 82 -2.66 10.72 10.72
C PRO A 82 -1.13 10.69 10.77
N LYS A 83 -0.56 10.36 11.96
CA LYS A 83 0.86 10.06 12.12
C LYS A 83 1.21 8.61 11.78
N TYR A 84 0.22 7.73 11.91
CA TYR A 84 0.36 6.29 11.69
C TYR A 84 -0.71 5.82 10.70
N LEU A 85 -0.30 5.03 9.72
CA LEU A 85 -1.20 4.40 8.76
C LEU A 85 -1.03 2.88 8.84
N PHE A 86 -2.12 2.19 9.13
CA PHE A 86 -2.15 0.73 9.16
C PHE A 86 -2.90 0.22 7.93
N CYS A 87 -2.26 -0.64 7.16
CA CYS A 87 -2.82 -1.23 5.95
C CYS A 87 -2.88 -2.75 6.10
N ASP A 88 -4.07 -3.30 6.06
CA ASP A 88 -4.30 -4.74 6.09
C ASP A 88 -4.65 -5.23 4.69
N GLU A 89 -3.72 -5.95 4.05
CA GLU A 89 -3.84 -6.50 2.69
C GLU A 89 -4.40 -5.47 1.68
N PRO A 90 -3.75 -4.32 1.50
CA PRO A 90 -4.31 -3.22 0.70
C PRO A 90 -4.54 -3.60 -0.76
N ASN A 91 -3.77 -4.56 -1.31
CA ASN A 91 -3.83 -5.00 -2.71
C ASN A 91 -4.69 -6.24 -2.93
N SER A 92 -5.24 -6.84 -1.89
CA SER A 92 -6.03 -8.07 -2.01
C SER A 92 -7.19 -7.91 -3.00
N GLY A 93 -7.31 -8.86 -3.93
CA GLY A 93 -8.37 -8.91 -4.92
C GLY A 93 -8.20 -7.98 -6.12
N LEU A 94 -7.03 -7.34 -6.28
CA LEU A 94 -6.71 -6.49 -7.42
C LEU A 94 -5.87 -7.25 -8.47
N ASP A 95 -5.93 -6.79 -9.71
CA ASP A 95 -4.99 -7.22 -10.74
C ASP A 95 -3.57 -6.67 -10.49
N PRO A 96 -2.53 -7.30 -11.07
CA PRO A 96 -1.15 -6.92 -10.80
C PRO A 96 -0.80 -5.45 -11.13
N GLN A 97 -1.41 -4.88 -12.18
CA GLN A 97 -1.14 -3.49 -12.55
C GLN A 97 -1.75 -2.52 -11.54
N THR A 98 -3.00 -2.78 -11.15
CA THR A 98 -3.68 -1.98 -10.11
C THR A 98 -2.98 -2.11 -8.76
N SER A 99 -2.47 -3.30 -8.40
CA SER A 99 -1.71 -3.52 -7.17
C SER A 99 -0.45 -2.63 -7.10
N ILE A 100 0.32 -2.56 -8.19
CA ILE A 100 1.50 -1.69 -8.29
C ILE A 100 1.11 -0.22 -8.08
N LEU A 101 0.02 0.24 -8.69
CA LEU A 101 -0.45 1.63 -8.51
C LEU A 101 -0.87 1.94 -7.06
N ILE A 102 -1.45 0.97 -6.35
CA ILE A 102 -1.78 1.14 -4.92
C ILE A 102 -0.50 1.19 -4.08
N ASP A 103 0.49 0.35 -4.35
CA ASP A 103 1.78 0.36 -3.66
C ASP A 103 2.51 1.70 -3.86
N GLU A 104 2.62 2.18 -5.09
CA GLU A 104 3.20 3.48 -5.42
C GLU A 104 2.47 4.62 -4.70
N LEU A 105 1.13 4.59 -4.69
CA LEU A 105 0.32 5.58 -3.99
C LEU A 105 0.57 5.58 -2.48
N LEU A 106 0.67 4.40 -1.85
CA LEU A 106 0.96 4.27 -0.42
C LEU A 106 2.38 4.75 -0.10
N TRP A 107 3.35 4.43 -0.94
CA TRP A 107 4.73 4.90 -0.85
C TRP A 107 4.79 6.43 -0.89
N ASP A 108 4.18 7.04 -1.91
CA ASP A 108 4.16 8.48 -2.09
C ASP A 108 3.52 9.19 -0.90
N ILE A 109 2.33 8.72 -0.46
CA ILE A 109 1.61 9.28 0.69
C ILE A 109 2.44 9.19 1.96
N THR A 110 3.09 8.05 2.20
CA THR A 110 3.94 7.83 3.37
C THR A 110 5.03 8.88 3.48
N HIS A 111 5.73 9.15 2.37
CA HIS A 111 6.85 10.10 2.33
C HIS A 111 6.40 11.57 2.25
N GLU A 112 5.34 11.85 1.47
CA GLU A 112 4.82 13.22 1.33
C GLU A 112 4.25 13.78 2.63
N TYR A 113 3.56 12.95 3.40
CA TYR A 113 2.92 13.36 4.66
C TYR A 113 3.72 13.00 5.92
N ASP A 114 4.92 12.46 5.78
CA ASP A 114 5.79 12.00 6.89
C ASP A 114 5.04 11.06 7.86
N ILE A 115 4.35 10.05 7.27
CA ILE A 115 3.54 9.07 8.01
C ILE A 115 4.38 7.82 8.28
N THR A 116 4.28 7.27 9.49
CA THR A 116 4.77 5.90 9.75
C THR A 116 3.72 4.90 9.26
N THR A 117 4.00 4.20 8.17
CA THR A 117 3.09 3.23 7.56
C THR A 117 3.47 1.80 7.91
N ILE A 118 2.50 1.02 8.37
CA ILE A 118 2.63 -0.41 8.65
C ILE A 118 1.71 -1.17 7.72
N ILE A 119 2.27 -2.01 6.85
CA ILE A 119 1.53 -2.81 5.87
C ILE A 119 1.62 -4.28 6.29
N ASN A 120 0.48 -4.89 6.57
CA ASN A 120 0.36 -6.35 6.68
C ASN A 120 0.01 -6.90 5.30
N THR A 121 0.87 -7.75 4.75
CA THR A 121 0.63 -8.38 3.44
C THR A 121 1.39 -9.69 3.30
N HIS A 122 0.89 -10.57 2.44
CA HIS A 122 1.57 -11.77 1.95
C HIS A 122 2.07 -11.61 0.50
N ASP A 123 1.81 -10.45 -0.15
CA ASP A 123 2.27 -10.20 -1.51
C ASP A 123 3.74 -9.78 -1.54
N MET A 124 4.58 -10.69 -2.02
CA MET A 124 6.01 -10.45 -2.12
C MET A 124 6.39 -9.35 -3.12
N ASN A 125 5.53 -9.03 -4.10
CA ASN A 125 5.77 -7.90 -4.99
C ASN A 125 5.69 -6.58 -4.23
N SER A 126 4.68 -6.42 -3.36
CA SER A 126 4.56 -5.26 -2.47
C SER A 126 5.73 -5.18 -1.50
N VAL A 127 6.10 -6.30 -0.84
CA VAL A 127 7.22 -6.36 0.09
C VAL A 127 8.53 -5.93 -0.57
N LEU A 128 8.84 -6.45 -1.75
CA LEU A 128 10.07 -6.12 -2.49
C LEU A 128 10.00 -4.74 -3.17
N GLY A 129 8.80 -4.27 -3.52
CA GLY A 129 8.57 -2.96 -4.14
C GLY A 129 8.76 -1.82 -3.17
N ILE A 130 8.00 -1.79 -2.10
CA ILE A 130 7.88 -0.67 -1.17
C ILE A 130 8.33 -0.96 0.26
N GLY A 131 8.70 -2.22 0.60
CA GLY A 131 9.15 -2.57 1.96
C GLY A 131 10.52 -1.98 2.29
N GLU A 132 10.62 -1.21 3.37
CA GLU A 132 11.88 -0.68 3.91
C GLU A 132 12.35 -1.50 5.10
N ASN A 133 11.49 -1.65 6.11
CA ASN A 133 11.72 -2.46 7.29
C ASN A 133 10.73 -3.63 7.26
N ILE A 134 11.23 -4.85 7.18
CA ILE A 134 10.42 -6.04 6.98
C ILE A 134 10.50 -6.90 8.23
N VAL A 135 9.33 -7.31 8.71
CA VAL A 135 9.17 -8.24 9.83
C VAL A 135 8.42 -9.46 9.32
N PHE A 136 9.06 -10.62 9.34
CA PHE A 136 8.42 -11.87 8.98
C PHE A 136 7.88 -12.57 10.23
N ILE A 137 6.55 -12.75 10.25
CA ILE A 137 5.84 -13.38 11.35
C ILE A 137 5.31 -14.74 10.87
N SER A 138 5.64 -15.80 11.59
CA SER A 138 5.14 -17.15 11.33
C SER A 138 4.78 -17.83 12.65
N LYS A 139 3.65 -18.53 12.67
CA LYS A 139 3.15 -19.29 13.84
C LYS A 139 3.11 -18.47 15.15
N GLY A 140 2.87 -17.16 15.04
CA GLY A 140 2.79 -16.24 16.18
C GLY A 140 4.14 -15.72 16.68
N TYR A 141 5.24 -16.04 16.01
CA TYR A 141 6.59 -15.58 16.36
C TYR A 141 7.18 -14.68 15.28
N CYS A 142 7.98 -13.70 15.71
CA CYS A 142 8.82 -12.92 14.81
C CYS A 142 10.04 -13.78 14.43
N GLU A 143 9.97 -14.39 13.26
CA GLU A 143 11.01 -15.33 12.78
C GLU A 143 12.21 -14.61 12.15
N TRP A 144 11.96 -13.43 11.56
CA TRP A 144 13.02 -12.67 10.91
C TRP A 144 12.68 -11.18 10.82
N THR A 145 13.72 -10.34 10.83
CA THR A 145 13.64 -8.90 10.60
C THR A 145 14.78 -8.45 9.70
N GLY A 146 14.48 -7.49 8.81
CA GLY A 146 15.50 -6.95 7.90
C GLY A 146 14.87 -5.98 6.90
N ASN A 147 15.51 -5.86 5.75
CA ASN A 147 15.03 -5.09 4.60
C ASN A 147 15.00 -5.97 3.34
N LYS A 148 14.48 -5.43 2.25
CA LYS A 148 14.36 -6.17 0.98
C LYS A 148 15.68 -6.72 0.43
N ASP A 149 16.81 -6.05 0.70
CA ASP A 149 18.11 -6.50 0.22
C ASP A 149 18.63 -7.72 0.98
N LEU A 150 18.22 -7.87 2.25
CA LEU A 150 18.62 -8.99 3.12
C LEU A 150 17.77 -10.24 2.93
N ILE A 151 16.59 -10.15 2.31
CA ILE A 151 15.70 -11.33 2.09
C ILE A 151 16.44 -12.42 1.30
N PHE A 152 17.11 -12.06 0.21
CA PHE A 152 17.75 -13.01 -0.70
C PHE A 152 19.01 -13.66 -0.11
N SER A 153 19.65 -13.02 0.86
CA SER A 153 20.86 -13.53 1.56
C SER A 153 20.55 -14.15 2.91
N SER A 154 19.28 -14.25 3.30
CA SER A 154 18.88 -14.80 4.59
C SER A 154 19.04 -16.32 4.64
N ASP A 155 19.61 -16.83 5.73
CA ASP A 155 19.67 -18.25 6.05
C ASP A 155 18.45 -18.76 6.86
N ASN A 156 17.46 -17.87 7.14
CA ASN A 156 16.26 -18.26 7.87
C ASN A 156 15.41 -19.20 7.04
N GLN A 157 15.26 -20.45 7.48
CA GLN A 157 14.54 -21.50 6.73
C GLN A 157 13.06 -21.15 6.54
N ALA A 158 12.37 -20.67 7.59
CA ALA A 158 10.94 -20.35 7.51
C ALA A 158 10.65 -19.20 6.52
N LEU A 159 11.51 -18.18 6.49
CA LEU A 159 11.45 -17.11 5.50
C LEU A 159 11.69 -17.65 4.08
N ASN A 160 12.71 -18.50 3.92
CA ASN A 160 13.06 -19.07 2.62
C ASN A 160 11.94 -19.95 2.07
N ASP A 161 11.34 -20.81 2.91
CA ASP A 161 10.22 -21.67 2.52
C ASP A 161 9.00 -20.87 2.09
N PHE A 162 8.80 -19.69 2.68
CA PHE A 162 7.69 -18.80 2.33
C PHE A 162 7.97 -17.98 1.06
N VAL A 163 9.09 -17.27 1.02
CA VAL A 163 9.43 -16.33 -0.07
C VAL A 163 9.73 -17.06 -1.37
N PHE A 164 10.47 -18.16 -1.28
CA PHE A 164 10.93 -18.93 -2.44
C PHE A 164 10.11 -20.21 -2.67
N ALA A 165 8.83 -20.18 -2.30
CA ALA A 165 7.90 -21.28 -2.50
C ALA A 165 7.62 -21.60 -4.00
N THR A 166 7.85 -20.64 -4.90
CA THR A 166 7.64 -20.82 -6.34
C THR A 166 8.96 -20.94 -7.09
N ASP A 167 8.96 -21.73 -8.17
CA ASP A 167 10.14 -21.97 -9.02
C ASP A 167 10.76 -20.64 -9.51
N LEU A 168 9.92 -19.69 -9.93
CA LEU A 168 10.38 -18.38 -10.38
C LEU A 168 11.21 -17.63 -9.30
N PHE A 169 10.74 -17.60 -8.06
CA PHE A 169 11.48 -16.95 -6.99
C PHE A 169 12.74 -17.71 -6.59
N GLN A 170 12.76 -19.04 -6.75
CA GLN A 170 13.98 -19.86 -6.56
C GLN A 170 15.03 -19.51 -7.63
N GLU A 171 14.66 -19.47 -8.90
CA GLU A 171 15.56 -19.06 -9.99
C GLU A 171 16.12 -17.65 -9.78
N VAL A 172 15.27 -16.70 -9.35
CA VAL A 172 15.70 -15.33 -9.03
C VAL A 172 16.69 -15.33 -7.87
N LYS A 173 16.47 -16.13 -6.82
CA LYS A 173 17.41 -16.25 -5.70
C LYS A 173 18.77 -16.78 -6.16
N GLU A 174 18.79 -17.88 -6.93
CA GLU A 174 20.01 -18.46 -7.46
C GLU A 174 20.79 -17.47 -8.32
N TYR A 175 20.07 -16.72 -9.16
CA TYR A 175 20.67 -15.67 -9.98
C TYR A 175 21.28 -14.54 -9.15
N ILE A 176 20.58 -14.07 -8.12
CA ILE A 176 21.07 -13.01 -7.22
C ILE A 176 22.27 -13.47 -6.41
N VAL A 177 22.25 -14.70 -5.88
CA VAL A 177 23.37 -15.28 -5.12
C VAL A 177 24.60 -15.40 -6.02
N LYS A 178 24.41 -15.77 -7.30
CA LYS A 178 25.51 -15.99 -8.24
C LYS A 178 26.11 -14.70 -8.80
N TYR A 179 25.30 -13.69 -9.05
CA TYR A 179 25.72 -12.48 -9.79
C TYR A 179 25.58 -11.18 -8.99
N GLY A 180 24.99 -11.22 -7.78
CA GLY A 180 24.73 -10.08 -6.93
C GLY A 180 23.45 -9.30 -7.30
N LEU A 181 22.88 -8.60 -6.30
CA LEU A 181 21.63 -7.79 -6.44
C LEU A 181 21.72 -6.73 -7.55
N ASN A 182 22.90 -6.17 -7.79
CA ASN A 182 23.12 -5.15 -8.83
C ASN A 182 22.89 -5.67 -10.26
N ALA A 183 22.99 -6.98 -10.49
CA ALA A 183 22.76 -7.58 -11.80
C ALA A 183 21.27 -7.55 -12.20
N VAL A 184 20.35 -7.67 -11.24
CA VAL A 184 18.90 -7.57 -11.47
C VAL A 184 18.50 -6.13 -11.83
N GLY A 185 19.08 -5.13 -11.16
CA GLY A 185 18.86 -3.71 -11.47
C GLY A 185 19.43 -3.29 -12.83
N ALA A 186 20.51 -3.91 -13.29
CA ALA A 186 21.08 -3.67 -14.63
C ALA A 186 20.20 -4.25 -15.73
N ALA A 187 19.67 -5.47 -15.54
CA ALA A 187 18.73 -6.10 -16.46
C ALA A 187 17.43 -5.29 -16.62
N ARG A 188 16.91 -4.71 -15.53
CA ARG A 188 15.71 -3.85 -15.55
C ARG A 188 15.95 -2.54 -16.31
N ARG A 189 17.12 -1.90 -16.17
CA ARG A 189 17.50 -0.70 -16.94
C ARG A 189 17.60 -0.97 -18.43
N HIS A 190 18.23 -2.05 -18.84
CA HIS A 190 18.32 -2.46 -20.25
C HIS A 190 16.95 -2.73 -20.90
N SER A 191 16.00 -3.33 -20.14
CA SER A 191 14.66 -3.60 -20.68
C SER A 191 13.80 -2.32 -20.82
N ILE A 192 14.05 -1.28 -19.98
CA ILE A 192 13.37 0.02 -20.08
C ILE A 192 13.93 0.85 -21.24
N GLU A 193 15.24 0.82 -21.46
CA GLU A 193 15.89 1.49 -22.59
C GLU A 193 15.53 0.87 -23.94
N ALA A 194 15.40 -0.46 -24.00
CA ALA A 194 14.98 -1.18 -25.21
C ALA A 194 13.50 -0.92 -25.59
N LYS A 195 12.66 -0.46 -24.66
CA LYS A 195 11.25 -0.10 -24.93
C LYS A 195 11.06 1.37 -25.32
N LYS A 196 12.13 2.19 -25.26
CA LYS A 196 12.12 3.62 -25.64
C LYS A 196 12.68 3.88 -27.04
N ASN A 197 13.22 2.85 -27.69
CA ASN A 197 13.66 2.82 -29.10
C ASN A 197 12.66 1.98 -29.93
#